data_827a820cb69ee6589fc7fb648424c9b6
#
_entry.id   827a820cb69ee6589fc7fb648424c9b6
#
_cell.length_a   1.000
_cell.length_b   1.000
_cell.length_c   1.000
_cell.angle_alpha   90.00
_cell.angle_beta   90.00
_cell.angle_gamma   90.00
#
_symmetry.space_group_name_H-M   'P 1'
#
loop_
_entity.id
_entity.type
_entity.pdbx_description
1 polymer ?
#
loop_
_entity_poly.entity_id
_entity_poly.type
_entity_poly.pdbx_seq_one_letter_code
_entity_poly.pdbx_strand_id
1 'polypeptide(L)'
;MDKTNTWLIRLFAVVLIGVCLIAYLNVQKKPSILFSKPSIEDLKYKELNKKRANAEFAAKRDYTNYEKFGSIVFCNASFNSRIESANYSKQREFYISGKEADLSEWDTAIKNYENERSKCRDFNP
;
A
#
# COMPACT_ATOMS: atom_id res chain seq x y z
N MET A 1 -4.38 -2.15 68.06
CA MET A 1 -4.46 -2.28 66.58
C MET A 1 -5.92 -2.50 66.25
N ASP A 2 -6.56 -1.52 65.63
CA ASP A 2 -8.00 -1.54 65.33
C ASP A 2 -8.34 -2.62 64.31
N LYS A 3 -9.30 -3.46 64.67
CA LYS A 3 -9.80 -4.52 63.80
C LYS A 3 -10.34 -4.01 62.44
N THR A 4 -10.68 -2.74 62.39
CA THR A 4 -11.12 -2.03 61.17
C THR A 4 -10.00 -1.84 60.14
N ASN A 5 -8.77 -1.65 60.57
CA ASN A 5 -7.62 -1.45 59.65
C ASN A 5 -7.18 -2.73 58.94
N THR A 6 -7.29 -3.88 59.62
CA THR A 6 -6.97 -5.18 59.03
C THR A 6 -7.99 -5.62 57.99
N TRP A 7 -9.26 -5.25 58.12
CA TRP A 7 -10.28 -5.57 57.13
C TRP A 7 -10.12 -4.72 55.86
N LEU A 8 -9.84 -3.43 56.02
CA LEU A 8 -9.57 -2.54 54.87
C LEU A 8 -8.34 -3.00 54.06
N ILE A 9 -7.26 -3.40 54.72
CA ILE A 9 -6.04 -3.91 54.04
C ILE A 9 -6.35 -5.18 53.25
N ARG A 10 -7.16 -6.08 53.80
CA ARG A 10 -7.58 -7.32 53.09
C ARG A 10 -8.44 -7.00 51.89
N LEU A 11 -9.35 -6.04 51.99
CA LEU A 11 -10.20 -5.60 50.90
C LEU A 11 -9.39 -4.96 49.78
N PHE A 12 -8.42 -4.14 50.11
CA PHE A 12 -7.49 -3.56 49.13
C PHE A 12 -6.61 -4.60 48.42
N ALA A 13 -6.16 -5.61 49.14
CA ALA A 13 -5.38 -6.71 48.55
C ALA A 13 -6.19 -7.52 47.54
N VAL A 14 -7.46 -7.81 47.86
CA VAL A 14 -8.37 -8.55 46.95
C VAL A 14 -8.67 -7.74 45.68
N VAL A 15 -8.91 -6.43 45.83
CA VAL A 15 -9.16 -5.55 44.68
C VAL A 15 -7.91 -5.44 43.79
N LEU A 16 -6.72 -5.30 44.36
CA LEU A 16 -5.45 -5.26 43.61
C LEU A 16 -5.21 -6.56 42.85
N ILE A 17 -5.44 -7.73 43.47
CA ILE A 17 -5.31 -9.02 42.80
C ILE A 17 -6.32 -9.15 41.67
N GLY A 18 -7.55 -8.72 41.86
CA GLY A 18 -8.60 -8.70 40.83
C GLY A 18 -8.22 -7.84 39.62
N VAL A 19 -7.71 -6.63 39.85
CA VAL A 19 -7.27 -5.72 38.78
C VAL A 19 -6.06 -6.30 38.03
N CYS A 20 -5.08 -6.88 38.75
CA CYS A 20 -3.94 -7.54 38.13
C CYS A 20 -4.36 -8.75 37.27
N LEU A 21 -5.31 -9.56 37.74
CA LEU A 21 -5.84 -10.69 36.98
C LEU A 21 -6.58 -10.25 35.70
N ILE A 22 -7.38 -9.20 35.79
CA ILE A 22 -8.09 -8.64 34.62
C ILE A 22 -7.07 -8.06 33.62
N ALA A 23 -6.06 -7.35 34.08
CA ALA A 23 -5.00 -6.82 33.23
C ALA A 23 -4.21 -7.95 32.57
N TYR A 24 -3.87 -9.00 33.31
CA TYR A 24 -3.17 -10.19 32.78
C TYR A 24 -4.00 -10.93 31.73
N LEU A 25 -5.30 -11.15 31.96
CA LEU A 25 -6.21 -11.79 31.02
C LEU A 25 -6.44 -10.94 29.77
N ASN A 26 -6.45 -9.60 29.89
CA ASN A 26 -6.56 -8.71 28.75
C ASN A 26 -5.27 -8.65 27.91
N VAL A 27 -4.11 -8.80 28.53
CA VAL A 27 -2.83 -8.94 27.81
C VAL A 27 -2.76 -10.28 27.08
N GLN A 28 -3.29 -11.35 27.65
CA GLN A 28 -3.38 -12.65 26.98
C GLN A 28 -4.40 -12.68 25.83
N LYS A 29 -5.44 -11.82 25.88
CA LYS A 29 -6.45 -11.68 24.82
C LYS A 29 -6.01 -10.78 23.65
N LYS A 30 -4.87 -10.08 23.75
CA LYS A 30 -4.27 -9.56 22.54
C LYS A 30 -3.94 -10.77 21.69
N PRO A 31 -4.52 -10.89 20.47
CA PRO A 31 -4.03 -11.88 19.53
C PRO A 31 -2.53 -11.60 19.46
N SER A 32 -1.73 -12.56 19.83
CA SER A 32 -0.33 -12.55 19.45
C SER A 32 -0.38 -12.17 17.98
N ILE A 33 0.24 -11.03 17.62
CA ILE A 33 0.65 -10.78 16.25
C ILE A 33 1.71 -11.83 16.01
N LEU A 34 1.28 -13.07 15.94
CA LEU A 34 1.99 -14.11 15.25
C LEU A 34 2.19 -13.49 13.88
N PHE A 35 3.44 -13.28 13.53
CA PHE A 35 3.87 -13.02 12.18
C PHE A 35 3.26 -14.14 11.33
N SER A 36 2.00 -13.98 10.96
CA SER A 36 1.35 -14.85 10.00
C SER A 36 2.16 -14.63 8.73
N LYS A 37 2.81 -15.68 8.29
CA LYS A 37 3.53 -15.68 7.03
C LYS A 37 2.61 -15.02 6.01
N PRO A 38 3.03 -13.91 5.36
CA PRO A 38 2.15 -13.19 4.45
C PRO A 38 1.58 -14.18 3.45
N SER A 39 0.29 -14.10 3.18
CA SER A 39 -0.34 -14.98 2.18
C SER A 39 0.35 -14.75 0.84
N ILE A 40 0.33 -15.74 -0.05
CA ILE A 40 0.86 -15.58 -1.42
C ILE A 40 0.18 -14.40 -2.12
N GLU A 41 -1.07 -14.13 -1.78
CA GLU A 41 -1.87 -13.02 -2.27
C GLU A 41 -1.30 -11.67 -1.80
N ASP A 42 -0.97 -11.53 -0.51
CA ASP A 42 -0.35 -10.31 0.03
C ASP A 42 1.01 -10.02 -0.61
N LEU A 43 1.79 -11.05 -0.89
CA LEU A 43 3.10 -10.90 -1.53
C LEU A 43 2.95 -10.41 -2.98
N LYS A 44 2.02 -10.96 -3.73
CA LYS A 44 1.76 -10.55 -5.13
C LYS A 44 1.21 -9.13 -5.20
N TYR A 45 0.30 -8.77 -4.31
CA TYR A 45 -0.21 -7.41 -4.19
C TYR A 45 0.91 -6.40 -3.90
N LYS A 46 1.80 -6.70 -2.96
CA LYS A 46 2.97 -5.86 -2.64
C LYS A 46 3.93 -5.74 -3.82
N GLU A 47 4.15 -6.82 -4.54
CA GLU A 47 4.99 -6.82 -5.74
C GLU A 47 4.41 -5.92 -6.83
N LEU A 48 3.11 -6.03 -7.12
CA LEU A 48 2.44 -5.17 -8.10
C LEU A 48 2.48 -3.70 -7.70
N ASN A 49 2.28 -3.36 -6.43
CA ASN A 49 2.41 -1.99 -5.94
C ASN A 49 3.84 -1.45 -6.11
N LYS A 50 4.87 -2.27 -5.85
CA LYS A 50 6.26 -1.88 -6.05
C LYS A 50 6.56 -1.63 -7.53
N LYS A 51 6.12 -2.52 -8.41
CA LYS A 51 6.27 -2.37 -9.87
C LYS A 51 5.59 -1.10 -10.37
N ARG A 52 4.36 -0.85 -9.94
CA ARG A 52 3.61 0.37 -10.25
C ARG A 52 4.37 1.62 -9.82
N ALA A 53 4.83 1.68 -8.58
CA ALA A 53 5.56 2.83 -8.05
C ALA A 53 6.88 3.08 -8.81
N ASN A 54 7.60 2.02 -9.17
CA ASN A 54 8.82 2.13 -9.97
C ASN A 54 8.53 2.68 -11.38
N ALA A 55 7.45 2.22 -12.02
CA ALA A 55 7.04 2.72 -13.33
C ALA A 55 6.62 4.19 -13.27
N GLU A 56 5.89 4.62 -12.24
CA GLU A 56 5.55 6.03 -12.01
C GLU A 56 6.79 6.90 -11.82
N PHE A 57 7.77 6.42 -11.05
CA PHE A 57 9.03 7.14 -10.86
C PHE A 57 9.81 7.27 -12.18
N ALA A 58 9.90 6.18 -12.95
CA ALA A 58 10.54 6.20 -14.27
C ALA A 58 9.84 7.19 -15.21
N ALA A 59 8.50 7.19 -15.25
CA ALA A 59 7.73 8.11 -16.06
C ALA A 59 8.03 9.58 -15.74
N LYS A 60 8.10 9.94 -14.47
CA LYS A 60 8.42 11.31 -14.03
C LYS A 60 9.84 11.71 -14.42
N ARG A 61 10.81 10.83 -14.16
CA ARG A 61 12.21 11.06 -14.51
C ARG A 61 12.37 11.29 -16.01
N ASP A 62 11.78 10.43 -16.82
CA ASP A 62 11.93 10.49 -18.26
C ASP A 62 11.18 11.69 -18.85
N TYR A 63 10.04 12.10 -18.28
CA TYR A 63 9.37 13.34 -18.65
C TYR A 63 10.21 14.57 -18.33
N THR A 64 10.83 14.63 -17.15
CA THR A 64 11.77 15.71 -16.80
C THR A 64 12.97 15.76 -17.74
N ASN A 65 13.49 14.61 -18.16
CA ASN A 65 14.56 14.54 -19.16
C ASN A 65 14.07 15.02 -20.55
N TYR A 66 12.83 14.71 -20.91
CA TYR A 66 12.22 15.22 -22.13
C TYR A 66 12.12 16.75 -22.12
N GLU A 67 11.61 17.34 -21.03
CA GLU A 67 11.56 18.79 -20.88
C GLU A 67 12.94 19.46 -20.97
N LYS A 68 13.95 18.79 -20.45
CA LYS A 68 15.32 19.30 -20.40
C LYS A 68 16.10 19.15 -21.72
N PHE A 69 15.89 18.05 -22.42
CA PHE A 69 16.72 17.68 -23.58
C PHE A 69 15.94 17.67 -24.91
N GLY A 70 14.62 17.79 -24.87
CA GLY A 70 13.79 17.82 -26.07
C GLY A 70 13.74 16.54 -26.90
N SER A 71 14.29 15.43 -26.41
CA SER A 71 14.42 14.20 -27.19
C SER A 71 13.16 13.34 -27.15
N ILE A 72 12.66 12.94 -28.30
CA ILE A 72 11.55 12.01 -28.49
C ILE A 72 11.72 10.70 -27.72
N VAL A 73 12.96 10.26 -27.51
CA VAL A 73 13.26 9.03 -26.77
C VAL A 73 12.77 9.12 -25.33
N PHE A 74 12.99 10.23 -24.65
CA PHE A 74 12.53 10.45 -23.28
C PHE A 74 11.00 10.61 -23.21
N CYS A 75 10.41 11.29 -24.20
CA CYS A 75 8.95 11.38 -24.29
C CYS A 75 8.32 9.99 -24.41
N ASN A 76 8.77 9.18 -25.34
CA ASN A 76 8.27 7.83 -25.52
C ASN A 76 8.52 6.96 -24.30
N ALA A 77 9.69 7.03 -23.66
CA ALA A 77 10.00 6.30 -22.44
C ALA A 77 9.06 6.67 -21.29
N SER A 78 8.76 7.97 -21.12
CA SER A 78 7.81 8.44 -20.10
C SER A 78 6.43 7.85 -20.29
N PHE A 79 5.87 7.91 -21.52
CA PHE A 79 4.54 7.35 -21.77
C PHE A 79 4.52 5.83 -21.70
N ASN A 80 5.56 5.11 -22.11
CA ASN A 80 5.69 3.68 -21.93
C ASN A 80 5.62 3.31 -20.43
N SER A 81 6.34 4.04 -19.59
CA SER A 81 6.30 3.82 -18.14
C SER A 81 4.93 4.15 -17.52
N ARG A 82 4.20 5.14 -18.04
CA ARG A 82 2.80 5.43 -17.61
C ARG A 82 1.85 4.29 -17.98
N ILE A 83 1.97 3.75 -19.20
CA ILE A 83 1.20 2.60 -19.68
C ILE A 83 1.49 1.38 -18.80
N GLU A 84 2.76 1.15 -18.48
CA GLU A 84 3.19 0.06 -17.61
C GLU A 84 2.60 0.21 -16.19
N SER A 85 2.65 1.40 -15.60
CA SER A 85 2.04 1.70 -14.32
C SER A 85 0.53 1.44 -14.31
N ALA A 86 -0.18 1.87 -15.36
CA ALA A 86 -1.62 1.63 -15.51
C ALA A 86 -1.94 0.14 -15.63
N ASN A 87 -1.11 -0.64 -16.35
CA ASN A 87 -1.25 -2.09 -16.45
C ASN A 87 -1.05 -2.78 -15.10
N TYR A 88 -0.09 -2.34 -14.28
CA TYR A 88 0.08 -2.87 -12.92
C TYR A 88 -1.11 -2.52 -12.02
N SER A 89 -1.67 -1.31 -12.17
CA SER A 89 -2.88 -0.90 -11.44
C SER A 89 -4.08 -1.76 -11.86
N LYS A 90 -4.25 -2.01 -13.16
CA LYS A 90 -5.28 -2.90 -13.69
C LYS A 90 -5.16 -4.32 -13.16
N GLN A 91 -3.94 -4.89 -13.15
CA GLN A 91 -3.69 -6.21 -12.59
C GLN A 91 -4.00 -6.26 -11.09
N ARG A 92 -3.62 -5.21 -10.36
CA ARG A 92 -3.91 -5.09 -8.93
C ARG A 92 -5.41 -5.05 -8.67
N GLU A 93 -6.16 -4.26 -9.44
CA GLU A 93 -7.62 -4.16 -9.31
C GLU A 93 -8.29 -5.50 -9.60
N PHE A 94 -7.90 -6.16 -10.67
CA PHE A 94 -8.37 -7.52 -10.98
C PHE A 94 -8.07 -8.50 -9.85
N TYR A 95 -6.93 -8.34 -9.18
CA TYR A 95 -6.52 -9.21 -8.08
C TYR A 95 -7.37 -9.00 -6.82
N ILE A 96 -7.79 -7.75 -6.55
CA ILE A 96 -8.65 -7.40 -5.41
C ILE A 96 -10.10 -7.78 -5.66
N SER A 97 -10.63 -7.39 -6.82
CA SER A 97 -12.06 -7.46 -7.14
C SER A 97 -12.43 -8.68 -8.00
N GLY A 98 -11.45 -9.44 -8.46
CA GLY A 98 -11.66 -10.64 -9.27
C GLY A 98 -12.29 -10.34 -10.62
N LYS A 99 -13.14 -11.27 -11.10
CA LYS A 99 -13.79 -11.18 -12.41
C LYS A 99 -14.83 -10.05 -12.52
N GLU A 100 -15.26 -9.50 -11.39
CA GLU A 100 -16.26 -8.43 -11.34
C GLU A 100 -15.60 -7.03 -11.35
N ALA A 101 -14.25 -6.97 -11.45
CA ALA A 101 -13.52 -5.70 -11.49
C ALA A 101 -13.93 -4.89 -12.72
N ASP A 102 -14.35 -3.64 -12.51
CA ASP A 102 -14.48 -2.67 -13.60
C ASP A 102 -13.08 -2.10 -13.93
N LEU A 103 -12.54 -2.55 -15.06
CA LEU A 103 -11.22 -2.17 -15.54
C LEU A 103 -11.24 -1.06 -16.60
N SER A 104 -12.42 -0.54 -16.92
CA SER A 104 -12.65 0.43 -18.00
C SER A 104 -11.86 1.74 -17.80
N GLU A 105 -11.68 2.17 -16.56
CA GLU A 105 -10.88 3.35 -16.22
C GLU A 105 -9.42 3.17 -16.64
N TRP A 106 -8.84 2.02 -16.34
CA TRP A 106 -7.46 1.72 -16.69
C TRP A 106 -7.27 1.51 -18.20
N ASP A 107 -8.23 0.90 -18.88
CA ASP A 107 -8.20 0.76 -20.33
C ASP A 107 -8.28 2.11 -21.03
N THR A 108 -9.11 3.02 -20.51
CA THR A 108 -9.20 4.39 -21.00
C THR A 108 -7.90 5.16 -20.75
N ALA A 109 -7.29 5.03 -19.57
CA ALA A 109 -6.02 5.67 -19.25
C ALA A 109 -4.89 5.18 -20.16
N ILE A 110 -4.78 3.87 -20.39
CA ILE A 110 -3.78 3.27 -21.29
C ILE A 110 -3.94 3.83 -22.70
N LYS A 111 -5.17 3.83 -23.26
CA LYS A 111 -5.45 4.36 -24.58
C LYS A 111 -5.08 5.84 -24.72
N ASN A 112 -5.36 6.64 -23.67
CA ASN A 112 -4.98 8.04 -23.64
C ASN A 112 -3.45 8.21 -23.65
N TYR A 113 -2.72 7.42 -22.88
CA TYR A 113 -1.25 7.47 -22.89
C TYR A 113 -0.65 7.02 -24.22
N GLU A 114 -1.22 6.03 -24.89
CA GLU A 114 -0.82 5.61 -26.24
C GLU A 114 -1.04 6.74 -27.26
N ASN A 115 -2.18 7.42 -27.18
CA ASN A 115 -2.47 8.57 -28.02
C ASN A 115 -1.49 9.74 -27.76
N GLU A 116 -1.22 10.07 -26.50
CA GLU A 116 -0.25 11.12 -26.17
C GLU A 116 1.18 10.72 -26.61
N ARG A 117 1.57 9.45 -26.44
CA ARG A 117 2.85 8.94 -26.94
C ARG A 117 3.01 9.14 -28.46
N SER A 118 1.95 8.97 -29.23
CA SER A 118 1.97 9.16 -30.68
C SER A 118 2.25 10.61 -31.11
N LYS A 119 2.10 11.56 -30.19
CA LYS A 119 2.36 12.99 -30.40
C LYS A 119 3.79 13.40 -30.01
N CYS A 120 4.56 12.49 -29.44
CA CYS A 120 5.95 12.76 -29.08
C CYS A 120 6.78 13.14 -30.29
N ARG A 121 7.59 14.17 -30.16
CA ARG A 121 8.53 14.63 -31.18
C ARG A 121 9.71 15.32 -30.54
N ASP A 122 10.82 15.41 -31.28
CA ASP A 122 11.96 16.19 -30.84
C ASP A 122 11.62 17.68 -30.86
N PHE A 123 12.14 18.40 -29.88
CA PHE A 123 12.07 19.87 -29.85
C PHE A 123 13.39 20.41 -29.27
N ASN A 124 13.71 21.67 -29.61
CA ASN A 124 14.81 22.38 -28.97
C ASN A 124 14.29 23.12 -27.76
N PRO A 125 14.69 22.74 -26.53
CA PRO A 125 14.24 23.38 -25.31
C PRO A 125 14.79 24.79 -25.13
#